data_2b819a8bac3473f264ce2ad979ba3684
#
_entry.id   2b819a8bac3473f264ce2ad979ba3684
#
_cell.length_a   1.000
_cell.length_b   1.000
_cell.length_c   1.000
_cell.angle_alpha   90.00
_cell.angle_beta   90.00
_cell.angle_gamma   90.00
#
_symmetry.space_group_name_H-M   'P 1'
#
loop_
_entity.id
_entity.type
_entity.pdbx_description
1 polymer ?
#
loop_
_entity_poly.entity_id
_entity_poly.type
_entity_poly.pdbx_seq_one_letter_code
_entity_poly.pdbx_strand_id
1 'polypeptide(L)'
;MTRRFVDLSIFLENDVVSDPPAFAPKIEYFTHENTVSQIEPFFPGLQKGDLPDGEGWAVEFVQLSTHNGTHLDAPYHFHSTMDKALGEKKPAIAIHDVPLEWCFQPGVKLDFRHFADGYVVTAEDVEAELKRIGHTIQPLEIVVVNTAAGLRYGQPNYVASGCGMGYEATMYLLERGVRLTGTDAWSWDAPFVHTAKKYGESKDASLIWEGHKAGRDIGYCHIEKLHNLEVLPPTGFYISCFPHKIRGASAGWTRAVAIFDDALMASPR
;
A
#
# COMPACT_ATOMS: atom_id res chain seq x y z
N MET A 1 -2.85 -23.59 18.95
CA MET A 1 -2.33 -22.23 18.72
C MET A 1 -3.34 -21.49 17.85
N THR A 2 -3.85 -20.37 18.31
CA THR A 2 -4.89 -19.61 17.58
C THR A 2 -4.18 -18.50 16.81
N ARG A 3 -4.21 -18.55 15.48
CA ARG A 3 -3.79 -17.40 14.65
C ARG A 3 -4.78 -16.28 14.84
N ARG A 4 -4.27 -15.05 14.95
CA ARG A 4 -5.06 -13.84 14.90
C ARG A 4 -4.68 -13.03 13.66
N PHE A 5 -5.67 -12.53 12.95
CA PHE A 5 -5.51 -11.71 11.77
C PHE A 5 -6.03 -10.30 12.04
N VAL A 6 -5.33 -9.31 11.52
CA VAL A 6 -5.79 -7.92 11.47
C VAL A 6 -5.78 -7.48 10.01
N ASP A 7 -6.92 -7.05 9.52
CA ASP A 7 -7.07 -6.50 8.18
C ASP A 7 -6.44 -5.11 8.14
N LEU A 8 -5.47 -4.94 7.26
CA LEU A 8 -4.73 -3.69 7.08
C LEU A 8 -5.16 -2.94 5.80
N SER A 9 -6.29 -3.30 5.21
CA SER A 9 -6.72 -2.72 3.93
C SER A 9 -7.94 -1.83 4.09
N ILE A 10 -7.97 -0.74 3.32
CA ILE A 10 -9.20 0.04 3.11
C ILE A 10 -10.12 -0.67 2.11
N PHE A 11 -11.39 -0.29 2.08
CA PHE A 11 -12.32 -0.74 1.06
C PHE A 11 -12.02 -0.10 -0.30
N LEU A 12 -12.35 -0.84 -1.37
CA LEU A 12 -12.63 -0.26 -2.67
C LEU A 12 -14.14 0.01 -2.71
N GLU A 13 -14.54 1.26 -2.74
CA GLU A 13 -15.94 1.65 -2.63
C GLU A 13 -16.21 2.98 -3.35
N ASN A 14 -17.48 3.18 -3.73
CA ASN A 14 -17.93 4.45 -4.31
C ASN A 14 -18.11 5.52 -3.22
N ASP A 15 -17.98 6.77 -3.60
CA ASP A 15 -18.39 7.96 -2.82
C ASP A 15 -17.62 8.16 -1.50
N VAL A 16 -16.49 7.46 -1.32
CA VAL A 16 -15.60 7.64 -0.17
C VAL A 16 -14.30 8.29 -0.61
N VAL A 17 -13.82 9.27 0.16
CA VAL A 17 -12.59 9.99 -0.16
C VAL A 17 -11.39 9.12 0.20
N SER A 18 -10.89 8.41 -0.80
CA SER A 18 -9.65 7.61 -0.76
C SER A 18 -8.60 8.12 -1.73
N ASP A 19 -9.03 8.88 -2.73
CA ASP A 19 -8.22 9.37 -3.85
C ASP A 19 -8.69 10.77 -4.28
N PRO A 20 -7.88 11.53 -5.04
CA PRO A 20 -8.38 12.73 -5.72
C PRO A 20 -9.57 12.38 -6.62
N PRO A 21 -10.59 13.25 -6.76
CA PRO A 21 -11.85 12.92 -7.42
C PRO A 21 -11.71 12.36 -8.85
N ALA A 22 -10.69 12.80 -9.59
CA ALA A 22 -10.43 12.32 -10.96
C ALA A 22 -9.95 10.86 -11.02
N PHE A 23 -9.45 10.33 -9.89
CA PHE A 23 -8.89 8.99 -9.76
C PHE A 23 -9.73 8.08 -8.84
N ALA A 24 -10.89 8.55 -8.39
CA ALA A 24 -11.77 7.77 -7.54
C ALA A 24 -12.23 6.47 -8.24
N PRO A 25 -12.35 5.35 -7.50
CA PRO A 25 -12.87 4.11 -8.03
C PRO A 25 -14.33 4.27 -8.48
N LYS A 26 -14.75 3.48 -9.48
CA LYS A 26 -16.14 3.38 -9.91
C LYS A 26 -16.53 1.91 -9.94
N ILE A 27 -17.56 1.56 -9.18
CA ILE A 27 -18.08 0.21 -9.09
C ILE A 27 -19.56 0.23 -9.46
N GLU A 28 -19.93 -0.56 -10.45
CA GLU A 28 -21.32 -0.79 -10.85
C GLU A 28 -21.74 -2.17 -10.35
N TYR A 29 -22.80 -2.21 -9.55
CA TYR A 29 -23.27 -3.43 -8.90
C TYR A 29 -24.50 -3.98 -9.63
N PHE A 30 -24.46 -5.26 -9.96
CA PHE A 30 -25.59 -6.02 -10.46
C PHE A 30 -25.94 -7.11 -9.46
N THR A 31 -27.18 -7.13 -9.02
CA THR A 31 -27.65 -8.03 -7.96
C THR A 31 -28.42 -9.21 -8.53
N HIS A 32 -28.69 -10.19 -7.71
CA HIS A 32 -29.45 -11.38 -8.04
C HIS A 32 -30.81 -11.07 -8.70
N GLU A 33 -31.44 -9.94 -8.35
CA GLU A 33 -32.76 -9.55 -8.84
C GLU A 33 -32.78 -9.10 -10.31
N ASN A 34 -31.65 -8.54 -10.81
CA ASN A 34 -31.59 -7.87 -12.11
C ASN A 34 -30.64 -8.55 -13.14
N THR A 35 -30.12 -9.74 -12.84
CA THR A 35 -29.13 -10.42 -13.69
C THR A 35 -29.63 -11.66 -14.42
N VAL A 36 -30.89 -12.04 -14.25
CA VAL A 36 -31.47 -13.17 -15.01
C VAL A 36 -31.27 -13.01 -16.51
N SER A 37 -31.47 -11.81 -17.05
CA SER A 37 -31.23 -11.49 -18.46
C SER A 37 -29.77 -11.63 -18.91
N GLN A 38 -28.81 -11.62 -17.99
CA GLN A 38 -27.39 -11.90 -18.28
C GLN A 38 -27.12 -13.40 -18.40
N ILE A 39 -27.95 -14.26 -17.80
CA ILE A 39 -27.82 -15.72 -17.84
C ILE A 39 -28.48 -16.29 -19.09
N GLU A 40 -29.62 -15.72 -19.50
CA GLU A 40 -30.44 -16.19 -20.65
C GLU A 40 -29.61 -16.45 -21.93
N PRO A 41 -28.62 -15.59 -22.32
CA PRO A 41 -27.82 -15.86 -23.52
C PRO A 41 -27.03 -17.18 -23.48
N PHE A 42 -26.70 -17.69 -22.29
CA PHE A 42 -25.97 -18.97 -22.12
C PHE A 42 -26.90 -20.18 -22.15
N PHE A 43 -28.20 -19.97 -21.87
CA PHE A 43 -29.22 -21.03 -21.78
C PHE A 43 -30.48 -20.63 -22.56
N PRO A 44 -30.47 -20.74 -23.90
CA PRO A 44 -31.61 -20.32 -24.72
C PRO A 44 -32.94 -20.99 -24.29
N GLY A 45 -33.92 -20.16 -23.98
CA GLY A 45 -35.24 -20.60 -23.50
C GLY A 45 -35.40 -20.62 -21.99
N LEU A 46 -34.31 -20.29 -21.22
CA LEU A 46 -34.38 -20.14 -19.77
C LEU A 46 -35.44 -19.08 -19.39
N GLN A 47 -36.28 -19.43 -18.43
CA GLN A 47 -37.22 -18.50 -17.81
C GLN A 47 -36.79 -18.17 -16.38
N LYS A 48 -37.17 -17.02 -15.87
CA LYS A 48 -36.86 -16.61 -14.49
C LYS A 48 -37.29 -17.68 -13.47
N GLY A 49 -38.42 -18.33 -13.69
CA GLY A 49 -38.94 -19.39 -12.82
C GLY A 49 -38.17 -20.72 -12.84
N ASP A 50 -37.22 -20.89 -13.77
CA ASP A 50 -36.36 -22.08 -13.82
C ASP A 50 -35.16 -21.98 -12.87
N LEU A 51 -34.89 -20.76 -12.38
CA LEU A 51 -33.80 -20.51 -11.43
C LEU A 51 -34.31 -20.60 -9.99
N PRO A 52 -33.48 -21.03 -9.03
CA PRO A 52 -33.82 -21.03 -7.62
C PRO A 52 -34.28 -19.62 -7.17
N ASP A 53 -35.47 -19.57 -6.61
CA ASP A 53 -36.15 -18.33 -6.17
C ASP A 53 -36.27 -17.24 -7.27
N GLY A 54 -36.05 -17.61 -8.53
CA GLY A 54 -36.06 -16.69 -9.67
C GLY A 54 -34.89 -15.70 -9.66
N GLU A 55 -33.79 -16.04 -9.01
CA GLU A 55 -32.62 -15.19 -8.86
C GLU A 55 -31.50 -15.53 -9.86
N GLY A 56 -30.79 -14.48 -10.32
CA GLY A 56 -29.58 -14.61 -11.12
C GLY A 56 -28.32 -14.61 -10.24
N TRP A 57 -27.17 -14.34 -10.85
CA TRP A 57 -25.92 -14.12 -10.11
C TRP A 57 -25.78 -12.67 -9.63
N ALA A 58 -24.85 -12.43 -8.70
CA ALA A 58 -24.35 -11.07 -8.43
C ALA A 58 -23.01 -10.89 -9.14
N VAL A 59 -22.79 -9.71 -9.75
CA VAL A 59 -21.55 -9.36 -10.46
C VAL A 59 -21.33 -7.85 -10.41
N GLU A 60 -20.08 -7.46 -10.35
CA GLU A 60 -19.69 -6.05 -10.35
C GLU A 60 -18.75 -5.75 -11.53
N PHE A 61 -18.96 -4.57 -12.15
CA PHE A 61 -18.00 -4.02 -13.06
C PHE A 61 -17.24 -2.89 -12.36
N VAL A 62 -15.90 -3.00 -12.35
CA VAL A 62 -15.04 -2.07 -11.64
C VAL A 62 -14.13 -1.34 -12.61
N GLN A 63 -14.07 -0.01 -12.47
CA GLN A 63 -13.11 0.83 -13.15
C GLN A 63 -12.17 1.42 -12.10
N LEU A 64 -10.91 0.97 -12.12
CA LEU A 64 -9.90 1.28 -11.13
C LEU A 64 -8.57 1.64 -11.80
N SER A 65 -7.82 2.56 -11.17
CA SER A 65 -6.37 2.60 -11.29
C SER A 65 -5.76 1.46 -10.46
N THR A 66 -4.60 0.92 -10.87
CA THR A 66 -3.83 -0.01 -10.06
C THR A 66 -3.36 0.60 -8.73
N HIS A 67 -3.49 1.93 -8.60
CA HIS A 67 -3.15 2.71 -7.41
C HIS A 67 -4.40 3.10 -6.57
N ASN A 68 -5.59 2.54 -6.83
CA ASN A 68 -6.76 2.69 -5.95
C ASN A 68 -6.73 1.71 -4.78
N GLY A 69 -7.36 2.07 -3.68
CA GLY A 69 -7.42 1.22 -2.49
C GLY A 69 -6.04 0.90 -1.91
N THR A 70 -5.98 -0.10 -1.04
CA THR A 70 -4.69 -0.62 -0.56
C THR A 70 -4.01 -1.38 -1.68
N HIS A 71 -2.83 -0.93 -2.08
CA HIS A 71 -2.07 -1.46 -3.21
C HIS A 71 -0.57 -1.47 -2.94
N LEU A 72 0.14 -2.27 -3.71
CA LEU A 72 1.60 -2.37 -3.68
C LEU A 72 2.16 -1.72 -4.94
N ASP A 73 3.03 -0.75 -4.78
CA ASP A 73 3.78 -0.13 -5.86
C ASP A 73 5.06 -0.90 -6.13
N ALA A 74 5.29 -1.20 -7.41
CA ALA A 74 6.51 -1.85 -7.87
C ALA A 74 7.61 -0.80 -8.17
N PRO A 75 8.89 -1.20 -8.20
CA PRO A 75 9.99 -0.31 -8.61
C PRO A 75 9.75 0.42 -9.94
N TYR A 76 9.03 -0.20 -10.87
CA TYR A 76 8.67 0.40 -12.17
C TYR A 76 7.80 1.65 -12.04
N HIS A 77 7.04 1.79 -10.93
CA HIS A 77 6.29 3.01 -10.65
C HIS A 77 7.22 4.21 -10.40
N PHE A 78 8.33 3.98 -9.72
CA PHE A 78 9.22 5.04 -9.25
C PHE A 78 10.14 5.57 -10.33
N HIS A 79 10.70 4.66 -11.14
CA HIS A 79 11.65 5.01 -12.20
C HIS A 79 11.76 3.86 -13.22
N SER A 80 12.28 4.15 -14.40
CA SER A 80 12.53 3.13 -15.45
C SER A 80 13.69 2.17 -15.15
N THR A 81 14.57 2.53 -14.19
CA THR A 81 15.70 1.71 -13.75
C THR A 81 15.79 1.69 -12.23
N MET A 82 16.42 0.63 -11.69
CA MET A 82 16.64 0.46 -10.25
C MET A 82 18.07 -0.02 -9.94
N ASP A 83 18.42 -0.10 -8.65
CA ASP A 83 19.67 -0.67 -8.11
C ASP A 83 20.95 0.07 -8.52
N LYS A 84 20.84 1.37 -8.84
CA LYS A 84 21.99 2.20 -9.20
C LYS A 84 23.05 2.28 -8.07
N ALA A 85 22.62 2.37 -6.83
CA ALA A 85 23.52 2.45 -5.67
C ALA A 85 24.17 1.10 -5.36
N LEU A 86 23.60 -0.01 -5.85
CA LEU A 86 24.19 -1.35 -5.73
C LEU A 86 25.22 -1.66 -6.83
N GLY A 87 25.55 -0.67 -7.70
CA GLY A 87 26.45 -0.82 -8.83
C GLY A 87 25.82 -1.47 -10.06
N GLU A 88 24.53 -1.77 -10.01
CA GLU A 88 23.76 -2.39 -11.08
C GLU A 88 22.68 -1.41 -11.58
N LYS A 89 22.84 -0.85 -12.75
CA LYS A 89 21.73 -0.10 -13.37
C LYS A 89 20.94 -1.04 -14.26
N LYS A 90 19.86 -1.63 -13.73
CA LYS A 90 18.99 -2.55 -14.47
C LYS A 90 17.58 -1.98 -14.65
N PRO A 91 16.78 -2.48 -15.61
CA PRO A 91 15.38 -2.12 -15.73
C PRO A 91 14.64 -2.35 -14.41
N ALA A 92 13.78 -1.40 -14.04
CA ALA A 92 12.93 -1.57 -12.87
C ALA A 92 11.89 -2.67 -13.12
N ILE A 93 11.69 -3.54 -12.12
CA ILE A 93 10.72 -4.62 -12.23
C ILE A 93 9.29 -4.10 -12.10
N ALA A 94 8.38 -4.66 -12.90
CA ALA A 94 6.95 -4.42 -12.81
C ALA A 94 6.31 -5.31 -11.72
N ILE A 95 5.05 -5.05 -11.39
CA ILE A 95 4.37 -5.73 -10.27
C ILE A 95 4.33 -7.26 -10.41
N HIS A 96 4.27 -7.78 -11.63
CA HIS A 96 4.21 -9.22 -11.89
C HIS A 96 5.55 -9.94 -11.68
N ASP A 97 6.66 -9.19 -11.57
CA ASP A 97 8.01 -9.70 -11.35
C ASP A 97 8.50 -9.49 -9.90
N VAL A 98 7.69 -8.86 -9.05
CA VAL A 98 8.04 -8.66 -7.62
C VAL A 98 8.28 -10.01 -6.96
N PRO A 99 9.45 -10.21 -6.28
CA PRO A 99 9.73 -11.45 -5.57
C PRO A 99 8.69 -11.73 -4.48
N LEU A 100 8.17 -12.95 -4.44
CA LEU A 100 7.15 -13.34 -3.47
C LEU A 100 7.67 -13.27 -2.03
N GLU A 101 8.96 -13.49 -1.86
CA GLU A 101 9.65 -13.40 -0.58
C GLU A 101 9.58 -12.01 0.06
N TRP A 102 9.38 -10.96 -0.74
CA TRP A 102 9.18 -9.61 -0.22
C TRP A 102 7.79 -9.43 0.40
N CYS A 103 6.80 -10.20 -0.08
CA CYS A 103 5.38 -9.98 0.23
C CYS A 103 4.87 -10.71 1.47
N PHE A 104 5.72 -11.51 2.14
CA PHE A 104 5.37 -12.22 3.37
C PHE A 104 6.57 -12.29 4.32
N GLN A 105 6.65 -11.32 5.24
CA GLN A 105 7.79 -11.19 6.14
C GLN A 105 7.35 -10.67 7.52
N PRO A 106 8.22 -10.75 8.56
CA PRO A 106 8.01 -10.09 9.83
C PRO A 106 7.78 -8.59 9.63
N GLY A 107 6.80 -8.05 10.35
CA GLY A 107 6.42 -6.64 10.30
C GLY A 107 7.04 -5.82 11.42
N VAL A 108 7.44 -4.60 11.10
CA VAL A 108 7.88 -3.56 12.04
C VAL A 108 7.01 -2.33 11.82
N LYS A 109 6.37 -1.81 12.88
CA LYS A 109 5.59 -0.59 12.82
C LYS A 109 6.34 0.57 13.46
N LEU A 110 6.53 1.65 12.70
CA LEU A 110 7.01 2.94 13.17
C LEU A 110 5.81 3.87 13.40
N ASP A 111 5.74 4.53 14.54
CA ASP A 111 4.62 5.39 14.93
C ASP A 111 4.99 6.87 14.79
N PHE A 112 4.58 7.47 13.69
CA PHE A 112 4.82 8.88 13.35
C PHE A 112 3.55 9.73 13.38
N ARG A 113 2.50 9.29 14.08
CA ARG A 113 1.24 10.05 14.22
C ARG A 113 1.41 11.40 14.89
N HIS A 114 2.49 11.62 15.61
CA HIS A 114 2.80 12.88 16.29
C HIS A 114 3.36 13.96 15.36
N PHE A 115 3.79 13.60 14.16
CA PHE A 115 4.25 14.57 13.18
C PHE A 115 3.09 15.31 12.50
N ALA A 116 3.33 16.57 12.19
CA ALA A 116 2.37 17.40 11.47
C ALA A 116 2.14 16.92 10.03
N ASP A 117 0.97 17.27 9.47
CA ASP A 117 0.69 17.04 8.07
C ASP A 117 1.74 17.73 7.18
N GLY A 118 2.29 17.00 6.21
CA GLY A 118 3.32 17.48 5.30
C GLY A 118 4.74 17.52 5.88
N TYR A 119 4.94 16.98 7.10
CA TYR A 119 6.30 16.76 7.61
C TYR A 119 7.01 15.69 6.76
N VAL A 120 8.27 15.90 6.46
CA VAL A 120 9.12 14.93 5.75
C VAL A 120 10.01 14.25 6.79
N VAL A 121 9.78 12.98 6.99
CA VAL A 121 10.51 12.14 7.95
C VAL A 121 11.95 11.96 7.50
N THR A 122 12.89 12.16 8.43
CA THR A 122 14.33 12.02 8.19
C THR A 122 14.87 10.66 8.62
N ALA A 123 16.12 10.36 8.28
CA ALA A 123 16.81 9.16 8.77
C ALA A 123 16.94 9.15 10.30
N GLU A 124 17.19 10.31 10.90
CA GLU A 124 17.31 10.47 12.35
C GLU A 124 15.97 10.19 13.05
N ASP A 125 14.84 10.58 12.46
CA ASP A 125 13.53 10.28 13.01
C ASP A 125 13.27 8.75 13.02
N VAL A 126 13.64 8.07 11.94
CA VAL A 126 13.56 6.61 11.84
C VAL A 126 14.43 5.94 12.91
N GLU A 127 15.68 6.39 13.06
CA GLU A 127 16.61 5.87 14.06
C GLU A 127 16.10 6.10 15.49
N ALA A 128 15.57 7.27 15.77
CA ALA A 128 14.98 7.61 17.06
C ALA A 128 13.80 6.72 17.41
N GLU A 129 12.90 6.47 16.44
CA GLU A 129 11.75 5.59 16.64
C GLU A 129 12.17 4.13 16.83
N LEU A 130 13.12 3.62 16.02
CA LEU A 130 13.67 2.28 16.20
C LEU A 130 14.30 2.10 17.58
N LYS A 131 15.04 3.09 18.05
CA LYS A 131 15.59 3.10 19.42
C LYS A 131 14.49 3.13 20.48
N ARG A 132 13.42 3.92 20.28
CA ARG A 132 12.28 3.98 21.21
C ARG A 132 11.58 2.64 21.36
N ILE A 133 11.41 1.90 20.25
CA ILE A 133 10.77 0.58 20.26
C ILE A 133 11.74 -0.57 20.59
N GLY A 134 13.05 -0.28 20.73
CA GLY A 134 14.08 -1.29 21.04
C GLY A 134 14.30 -2.30 19.92
N HIS A 135 14.18 -1.89 18.65
CA HIS A 135 14.31 -2.78 17.49
C HIS A 135 15.49 -2.41 16.59
N THR A 136 16.12 -3.43 16.03
CA THR A 136 17.14 -3.30 14.97
C THR A 136 16.62 -3.98 13.72
N ILE A 137 16.48 -3.22 12.64
CA ILE A 137 15.97 -3.71 11.35
C ILE A 137 16.79 -4.91 10.87
N GLN A 138 16.07 -5.95 10.45
CA GLN A 138 16.64 -7.12 9.78
C GLN A 138 16.31 -7.08 8.29
N PRO A 139 17.17 -7.67 7.44
CA PRO A 139 16.88 -7.77 5.99
C PRO A 139 15.51 -8.41 5.73
N LEU A 140 14.83 -7.87 4.73
CA LEU A 140 13.49 -8.26 4.27
C LEU A 140 12.34 -7.99 5.23
N GLU A 141 12.55 -7.47 6.44
CA GLU A 141 11.43 -7.02 7.28
C GLU A 141 10.55 -6.02 6.50
N ILE A 142 9.23 -6.14 6.66
CA ILE A 142 8.27 -5.18 6.11
C ILE A 142 8.08 -4.07 7.14
N VAL A 143 8.47 -2.85 6.76
CA VAL A 143 8.37 -1.68 7.65
C VAL A 143 7.15 -0.86 7.29
N VAL A 144 6.19 -0.74 8.22
CA VAL A 144 4.99 0.06 8.02
C VAL A 144 5.00 1.30 8.91
N VAL A 145 4.59 2.42 8.33
CA VAL A 145 4.57 3.74 8.97
C VAL A 145 3.13 4.13 9.29
N ASN A 146 2.84 4.28 10.57
CA ASN A 146 1.54 4.76 11.06
C ASN A 146 1.58 6.28 11.22
N THR A 147 0.81 6.98 10.42
CA THR A 147 0.71 8.44 10.39
C THR A 147 -0.63 8.93 10.94
N ALA A 148 -0.81 10.25 11.02
CA ALA A 148 -2.10 10.83 11.36
C ALA A 148 -3.17 10.66 10.25
N ALA A 149 -2.78 10.22 9.04
CA ALA A 149 -3.70 10.05 7.92
C ALA A 149 -4.65 8.88 8.10
N GLY A 150 -4.21 7.77 8.67
CA GLY A 150 -5.03 6.56 8.82
C GLY A 150 -6.37 6.81 9.52
N LEU A 151 -6.38 7.69 10.54
CA LEU A 151 -7.61 8.07 11.28
C LEU A 151 -8.53 9.01 10.48
N ARG A 152 -8.09 9.50 9.31
CA ARG A 152 -8.83 10.45 8.46
C ARG A 152 -9.33 9.82 7.16
N TYR A 153 -9.17 8.51 6.99
CA TYR A 153 -9.73 7.79 5.85
C TYR A 153 -11.21 8.11 5.67
N GLY A 154 -11.63 8.39 4.45
CA GLY A 154 -12.99 8.80 4.09
C GLY A 154 -13.34 10.26 4.41
N GLN A 155 -12.46 11.00 5.09
CA GLN A 155 -12.68 12.43 5.35
C GLN A 155 -12.13 13.30 4.19
N PRO A 156 -12.68 14.50 3.96
CA PRO A 156 -12.27 15.37 2.85
C PRO A 156 -10.78 15.74 2.84
N ASN A 157 -10.11 15.69 3.99
CA ASN A 157 -8.70 16.03 4.13
C ASN A 157 -7.76 14.82 4.12
N TYR A 158 -8.26 13.60 3.92
CA TYR A 158 -7.43 12.38 3.95
C TYR A 158 -6.20 12.47 3.04
N VAL A 159 -6.39 12.82 1.77
CA VAL A 159 -5.32 12.92 0.76
C VAL A 159 -4.24 13.95 1.12
N ALA A 160 -4.60 14.95 1.95
CA ALA A 160 -3.70 16.02 2.38
C ALA A 160 -3.09 15.79 3.77
N SER A 161 -3.36 14.63 4.39
CA SER A 161 -3.02 14.33 5.77
C SER A 161 -1.80 13.42 5.91
N GLY A 162 -1.17 13.51 7.09
CA GLY A 162 -0.04 12.69 7.50
C GLY A 162 1.33 13.29 7.12
N CYS A 163 2.36 12.69 7.70
CA CYS A 163 3.75 12.89 7.28
C CYS A 163 4.07 11.94 6.12
N GLY A 164 5.18 12.17 5.43
CA GLY A 164 5.70 11.26 4.42
C GLY A 164 7.17 10.96 4.62
N MET A 165 7.65 9.90 4.01
CA MET A 165 9.04 9.47 4.13
C MET A 165 9.92 10.22 3.12
N GLY A 166 10.96 10.90 3.62
CA GLY A 166 11.96 11.54 2.78
C GLY A 166 12.91 10.53 2.11
N TYR A 167 13.73 11.01 1.20
CA TYR A 167 14.74 10.19 0.52
C TYR A 167 15.67 9.50 1.51
N GLU A 168 16.24 10.24 2.45
CA GLU A 168 17.22 9.72 3.43
C GLU A 168 16.58 8.70 4.38
N ALA A 169 15.36 8.95 4.84
CA ALA A 169 14.61 8.02 5.67
C ALA A 169 14.31 6.71 4.92
N THR A 170 13.94 6.81 3.65
CA THR A 170 13.70 5.64 2.80
C THR A 170 15.00 4.87 2.58
N MET A 171 16.09 5.55 2.17
CA MET A 171 17.40 4.93 1.99
C MET A 171 17.92 4.26 3.26
N TYR A 172 17.71 4.88 4.44
CA TYR A 172 18.09 4.28 5.74
C TYR A 172 17.52 2.87 5.91
N LEU A 173 16.27 2.64 5.50
CA LEU A 173 15.63 1.32 5.54
C LEU A 173 16.18 0.39 4.45
N LEU A 174 16.29 0.90 3.20
CA LEU A 174 16.70 0.09 2.05
C LEU A 174 18.15 -0.42 2.17
N GLU A 175 19.07 0.39 2.70
CA GLU A 175 20.46 0.01 2.96
C GLU A 175 20.60 -1.07 4.03
N ARG A 176 19.58 -1.22 4.90
CA ARG A 176 19.49 -2.30 5.91
C ARG A 176 18.77 -3.55 5.40
N GLY A 177 18.51 -3.61 4.09
CA GLY A 177 17.94 -4.79 3.44
C GLY A 177 16.42 -4.84 3.39
N VAL A 178 15.70 -3.79 3.84
CA VAL A 178 14.26 -3.67 3.62
C VAL A 178 13.99 -3.60 2.12
N ARG A 179 12.96 -4.33 1.67
CA ARG A 179 12.54 -4.34 0.25
C ARG A 179 11.06 -4.08 0.07
N LEU A 180 10.34 -3.99 1.18
CA LEU A 180 8.93 -3.64 1.19
C LEU A 180 8.61 -2.78 2.40
N THR A 181 7.99 -1.64 2.14
CA THR A 181 7.53 -0.70 3.15
C THR A 181 6.03 -0.44 2.99
N GLY A 182 5.42 0.35 3.87
CA GLY A 182 4.02 0.73 3.71
C GLY A 182 3.63 1.92 4.59
N THR A 183 2.52 2.57 4.23
CA THR A 183 1.95 3.70 4.96
C THR A 183 0.43 3.66 4.97
N ASP A 184 -0.18 4.23 5.99
CA ASP A 184 -1.63 4.47 6.06
C ASP A 184 -2.04 5.81 5.39
N ALA A 185 -1.07 6.57 4.91
CA ALA A 185 -1.30 7.77 4.12
C ALA A 185 -1.65 7.43 2.65
N TRP A 186 -2.13 8.44 1.93
CA TRP A 186 -2.43 8.33 0.50
C TRP A 186 -1.19 8.08 -0.36
N SER A 187 -0.02 8.58 0.08
CA SER A 187 1.26 8.37 -0.59
C SER A 187 2.38 8.09 0.43
N TRP A 188 3.45 7.40 0.00
CA TRP A 188 4.68 7.20 0.77
C TRP A 188 5.40 8.51 1.07
N ASP A 189 5.39 9.43 0.11
CA ASP A 189 5.91 10.79 0.27
C ASP A 189 4.95 11.69 1.04
N ALA A 190 5.45 12.83 1.51
CA ALA A 190 4.62 13.87 2.10
C ALA A 190 3.52 14.31 1.12
N PRO A 191 2.28 14.57 1.63
CA PRO A 191 1.15 14.91 0.75
C PRO A 191 1.46 16.05 -0.20
N PHE A 192 1.09 15.88 -1.47
CA PHE A 192 1.49 16.76 -2.58
C PHE A 192 1.13 18.23 -2.37
N VAL A 193 0.05 18.53 -1.66
CA VAL A 193 -0.34 19.92 -1.37
C VAL A 193 0.73 20.66 -0.57
N HIS A 194 1.39 19.99 0.36
CA HIS A 194 2.48 20.58 1.17
C HIS A 194 3.78 20.68 0.38
N THR A 195 4.10 19.64 -0.39
CA THR A 195 5.28 19.62 -1.27
C THR A 195 5.16 20.66 -2.38
N ALA A 196 3.98 20.81 -3.00
CA ALA A 196 3.72 21.81 -4.03
C ALA A 196 3.90 23.24 -3.51
N LYS A 197 3.50 23.53 -2.25
CA LYS A 197 3.75 24.83 -1.62
C LYS A 197 5.25 25.10 -1.47
N LYS A 198 6.00 24.15 -0.88
CA LYS A 198 7.47 24.28 -0.72
C LYS A 198 8.17 24.45 -2.07
N TYR A 199 7.79 23.65 -3.07
CA TYR A 199 8.32 23.78 -4.43
C TYR A 199 7.98 25.15 -5.06
N GLY A 200 6.75 25.66 -4.83
CA GLY A 200 6.34 26.97 -5.29
C GLY A 200 7.23 28.10 -4.80
N GLU A 201 7.72 27.97 -3.57
CA GLU A 201 8.59 28.94 -2.88
C GLU A 201 10.06 28.79 -3.31
N SER A 202 10.58 27.58 -3.30
CA SER A 202 12.02 27.30 -3.50
C SER A 202 12.42 27.00 -4.94
N LYS A 203 11.50 26.50 -5.77
CA LYS A 203 11.76 25.88 -7.10
C LYS A 203 12.73 24.69 -7.06
N ASP A 204 12.93 24.12 -5.88
CA ASP A 204 13.77 22.95 -5.71
C ASP A 204 13.01 21.66 -6.11
N ALA A 205 13.34 21.11 -7.26
CA ALA A 205 12.74 19.89 -7.76
C ALA A 205 13.17 18.61 -6.99
N SER A 206 14.18 18.69 -6.11
CA SER A 206 14.57 17.56 -5.27
C SER A 206 13.48 17.17 -4.27
N LEU A 207 12.65 18.13 -3.86
CA LEU A 207 11.52 17.95 -2.95
C LEU A 207 10.39 17.07 -3.52
N ILE A 208 10.36 16.88 -4.85
CA ILE A 208 9.29 16.13 -5.50
C ILE A 208 9.59 14.63 -5.47
N TRP A 209 8.71 13.84 -4.84
CA TRP A 209 8.82 12.38 -4.85
C TRP A 209 10.10 11.82 -4.21
N GLU A 210 10.50 12.36 -3.09
CA GLU A 210 11.76 12.03 -2.42
C GLU A 210 11.87 10.54 -2.07
N GLY A 211 10.87 10.00 -1.40
CA GLY A 211 10.83 8.59 -1.01
C GLY A 211 10.72 7.65 -2.22
N HIS A 212 9.88 7.99 -3.19
CA HIS A 212 9.78 7.21 -4.45
C HIS A 212 11.11 7.19 -5.21
N LYS A 213 11.81 8.34 -5.30
CA LYS A 213 13.09 8.44 -5.98
C LYS A 213 14.18 7.53 -5.41
N ALA A 214 14.10 7.18 -4.13
CA ALA A 214 15.02 6.21 -3.52
C ALA A 214 14.97 4.85 -4.22
N GLY A 215 13.84 4.47 -4.80
CA GLY A 215 13.67 3.23 -5.55
C GLY A 215 14.49 3.12 -6.84
N ARG A 216 14.99 4.26 -7.37
CA ARG A 216 15.97 4.25 -8.45
C ARG A 216 17.34 3.75 -7.97
N ASP A 217 17.69 4.09 -6.74
CA ASP A 217 19.00 3.80 -6.16
C ASP A 217 19.05 2.39 -5.54
N ILE A 218 17.99 1.98 -4.84
CA ILE A 218 17.76 0.60 -4.39
C ILE A 218 16.31 0.23 -4.65
N GLY A 219 16.06 -0.78 -5.50
CA GLY A 219 14.72 -1.24 -5.84
C GLY A 219 13.97 -1.79 -4.63
N TYR A 220 12.75 -1.31 -4.41
CA TYR A 220 11.85 -1.72 -3.34
C TYR A 220 10.39 -1.54 -3.76
N CYS A 221 9.48 -2.08 -2.98
CA CYS A 221 8.05 -1.86 -3.09
C CYS A 221 7.55 -1.07 -1.88
N HIS A 222 6.45 -0.32 -2.03
CA HIS A 222 5.72 0.15 -0.87
C HIS A 222 4.21 -0.05 -1.02
N ILE A 223 3.54 -0.22 0.12
CA ILE A 223 2.09 -0.28 0.20
C ILE A 223 1.58 1.10 0.57
N GLU A 224 0.60 1.59 -0.15
CA GLU A 224 -0.11 2.82 0.19
C GLU A 224 -1.53 2.51 0.69
N LYS A 225 -2.07 3.43 1.49
CA LYS A 225 -3.43 3.35 2.04
C LYS A 225 -3.65 2.08 2.89
N LEU A 226 -2.69 1.79 3.78
CA LEU A 226 -2.91 0.82 4.85
C LEU A 226 -3.95 1.35 5.84
N HIS A 227 -4.53 0.44 6.62
CA HIS A 227 -5.53 0.75 7.64
C HIS A 227 -5.25 -0.01 8.93
N ASN A 228 -5.86 0.41 10.05
CA ASN A 228 -5.73 -0.27 11.35
C ASN A 228 -4.28 -0.43 11.87
N LEU A 229 -3.34 0.39 11.43
CA LEU A 229 -1.96 0.30 11.93
C LEU A 229 -1.86 0.65 13.42
N GLU A 230 -2.77 1.47 13.95
CA GLU A 230 -2.82 1.89 15.36
C GLU A 230 -3.04 0.72 16.33
N VAL A 231 -3.69 -0.38 15.88
CA VAL A 231 -3.93 -1.55 16.74
C VAL A 231 -2.75 -2.52 16.79
N LEU A 232 -1.73 -2.33 15.94
CA LEU A 232 -0.56 -3.18 15.90
C LEU A 232 0.45 -2.79 16.99
N PRO A 233 1.10 -3.75 17.65
CA PRO A 233 2.33 -3.49 18.40
C PRO A 233 3.47 -3.07 17.46
N PRO A 234 4.59 -2.56 17.97
CA PRO A 234 5.74 -2.22 17.14
C PRO A 234 6.31 -3.39 16.33
N THR A 235 6.30 -4.59 16.89
CA THR A 235 6.80 -5.85 16.30
C THR A 235 5.98 -7.04 16.79
N GLY A 236 6.31 -8.26 16.37
CA GLY A 236 5.64 -9.46 16.86
C GLY A 236 4.46 -9.91 15.97
N PHE A 237 4.50 -9.58 14.70
CA PHE A 237 3.55 -10.02 13.68
C PHE A 237 4.25 -10.21 12.34
N TYR A 238 3.62 -10.94 11.44
CA TYR A 238 3.97 -11.01 10.02
C TYR A 238 3.01 -10.16 9.21
N ILE A 239 3.46 -9.66 8.06
CA ILE A 239 2.59 -9.01 7.06
C ILE A 239 2.54 -9.89 5.83
N SER A 240 1.32 -10.15 5.35
CA SER A 240 1.02 -10.75 4.05
C SER A 240 0.40 -9.68 3.15
N CYS A 241 1.02 -9.43 1.98
CA CYS A 241 0.60 -8.37 1.07
C CYS A 241 0.86 -8.69 -0.41
N PHE A 242 0.59 -9.92 -0.82
CA PHE A 242 0.76 -10.33 -2.22
C PHE A 242 -0.09 -9.49 -3.18
N PRO A 243 0.51 -8.81 -4.17
CA PRO A 243 -0.24 -7.99 -5.12
C PRO A 243 -0.89 -8.82 -6.22
N HIS A 244 -1.98 -8.30 -6.81
CA HIS A 244 -2.51 -8.85 -8.05
C HIS A 244 -1.46 -8.82 -9.16
N LYS A 245 -1.31 -9.97 -9.84
CA LYS A 245 -0.31 -10.18 -10.89
C LYS A 245 -0.76 -9.60 -12.23
N ILE A 246 -0.65 -8.30 -12.38
CA ILE A 246 -1.01 -7.59 -13.62
C ILE A 246 0.24 -7.43 -14.48
N ARG A 247 0.24 -7.98 -15.70
CA ARG A 247 1.40 -7.96 -16.60
C ARG A 247 1.80 -6.53 -16.98
N GLY A 248 3.06 -6.17 -16.67
CA GLY A 248 3.66 -4.88 -17.04
C GLY A 248 3.12 -3.69 -16.25
N ALA A 249 2.29 -3.91 -15.22
CA ALA A 249 1.74 -2.82 -14.44
C ALA A 249 2.73 -2.29 -13.39
N SER A 250 2.55 -1.01 -13.04
CA SER A 250 3.35 -0.29 -12.06
C SER A 250 2.95 -0.60 -10.61
N ALA A 251 1.74 -1.10 -10.39
CA ALA A 251 1.21 -1.45 -9.08
C ALA A 251 0.19 -2.60 -9.17
N GLY A 252 -0.20 -3.13 -8.02
CA GLY A 252 -1.26 -4.14 -7.91
C GLY A 252 -1.98 -4.06 -6.57
N TRP A 253 -3.30 -4.19 -6.60
CA TRP A 253 -4.12 -4.22 -5.38
C TRP A 253 -3.74 -5.40 -4.50
N THR A 254 -3.79 -5.20 -3.19
CA THR A 254 -3.52 -6.26 -2.21
C THR A 254 -4.51 -6.19 -1.06
N ARG A 255 -4.89 -7.34 -0.51
CA ARG A 255 -5.48 -7.42 0.82
C ARG A 255 -4.35 -7.61 1.81
N ALA A 256 -3.78 -6.51 2.31
CA ALA A 256 -2.73 -6.55 3.30
C ALA A 256 -3.29 -7.01 4.66
N VAL A 257 -2.59 -7.94 5.31
CA VAL A 257 -3.04 -8.56 6.57
C VAL A 257 -1.87 -8.70 7.53
N ALA A 258 -2.03 -8.25 8.77
CA ALA A 258 -1.10 -8.60 9.85
C ALA A 258 -1.53 -9.94 10.47
N ILE A 259 -0.55 -10.83 10.67
CA ILE A 259 -0.75 -12.20 11.16
C ILE A 259 0.05 -12.38 12.44
N PHE A 260 -0.62 -12.70 13.53
CA PHE A 260 -0.03 -13.07 14.81
C PHE A 260 -0.07 -14.59 14.92
N ASP A 261 1.11 -15.21 14.95
CA ASP A 261 1.26 -16.67 15.03
C ASP A 261 2.54 -17.01 15.80
N ASP A 262 2.37 -17.58 16.99
CA ASP A 262 3.48 -17.93 17.86
C ASP A 262 4.49 -18.89 17.19
N ALA A 263 4.02 -19.76 16.29
CA ALA A 263 4.87 -20.71 15.57
C ALA A 263 5.76 -20.00 14.53
N LEU A 264 5.22 -18.99 13.81
CA LEU A 264 6.00 -18.19 12.89
C LEU A 264 7.02 -17.32 13.62
N MET A 265 6.65 -16.77 14.78
CA MET A 265 7.52 -15.92 15.59
C MET A 265 8.66 -16.70 16.27
N ALA A 266 8.46 -17.98 16.56
CA ALA A 266 9.45 -18.86 17.17
C ALA A 266 10.44 -19.51 16.18
N SER A 267 10.19 -19.38 14.87
CA SER A 267 11.08 -19.95 13.85
C SER A 267 12.40 -19.17 13.79
N PRO A 268 13.56 -19.82 13.83
CA PRO A 268 14.84 -19.15 13.64
C PRO A 268 14.90 -18.55 12.22
N ARG A 269 15.37 -17.33 12.14
CA ARG A 269 15.61 -16.60 10.87
C ARG A 269 16.90 -17.03 10.21
#